data_0a34c930ee194fd6214ef44a057768cc
#
_entry.id   0a34c930ee194fd6214ef44a057768cc
#
_cell.length_a   1.000
_cell.length_b   1.000
_cell.length_c   1.000
_cell.angle_alpha   90.00
_cell.angle_beta   90.00
_cell.angle_gamma   90.00
#
_symmetry.space_group_name_H-M   'P 1'
#
loop_
_entity.id
_entity.type
_entity.pdbx_description
1 polymer ?
#
loop_
_entity_poly.entity_id
_entity_poly.type
_entity_poly.pdbx_seq_one_letter_code
_entity_poly.pdbx_strand_id
1 'polypeptide(L)'
;DGTHLAAVGSNWFGIGIHRSNDLETWEQTDSPPSWPEDTERKMEQVWTFHTNGDRIWAGVAPAGLFTSDDQGLTWASVAGLNDHRTRDQWQPGFGGLCAHRVLIEDDTHWVAISAVGVFRSDDGGASWEPKNDGVEPVGLPDDAPRPEVGYCVHCVAHDPADPKRIWRQDHTGVYRTDDGGDKWERIENGLPANFGFVMWRDDSSHRLFTIPLEADANRIPVEGELRVYRSDDDGDSWEIAGTGWSEAPQFTGVLRGAFDGDDEGTFCFGTTGGKLWLTRDNGDTWQTLPPSFPRIGAVSVLP
;
A
#
# COMPACT_ATOMS: atom_id res chain seq x y z
N ASP A 1 16.23 -15.55 -7.01
CA ASP A 1 17.56 -15.55 -7.61
C ASP A 1 18.47 -14.42 -7.06
N GLY A 2 17.99 -13.58 -6.14
CA GLY A 2 18.76 -12.51 -5.51
C GLY A 2 18.83 -11.19 -6.30
N THR A 3 18.02 -11.02 -7.34
CA THR A 3 17.96 -9.75 -8.05
C THR A 3 17.04 -8.76 -7.32
N HIS A 4 17.59 -7.59 -7.00
CA HIS A 4 16.87 -6.47 -6.40
C HIS A 4 16.46 -5.46 -7.46
N LEU A 5 15.26 -4.88 -7.32
CA LEU A 5 14.75 -3.83 -8.21
C LEU A 5 14.50 -2.55 -7.42
N ALA A 6 14.89 -1.41 -8.01
CA ALA A 6 14.57 -0.10 -7.51
C ALA A 6 13.98 0.77 -8.63
N ALA A 7 12.80 1.33 -8.39
CA ALA A 7 12.24 2.34 -9.28
C ALA A 7 12.65 3.73 -8.79
N VAL A 8 13.25 4.50 -9.69
CA VAL A 8 13.67 5.88 -9.42
C VAL A 8 12.95 6.79 -10.39
N GLY A 9 12.31 7.81 -9.88
CA GLY A 9 11.59 8.79 -10.69
C GLY A 9 12.02 10.21 -10.37
N SER A 10 12.07 11.06 -11.37
CA SER A 10 12.22 12.49 -11.20
C SER A 10 11.48 13.25 -12.30
N ASN A 11 11.03 14.46 -11.96
CA ASN A 11 10.39 15.36 -12.93
C ASN A 11 11.31 15.78 -14.08
N TRP A 12 12.61 15.55 -13.96
CA TRP A 12 13.63 16.00 -14.91
C TRP A 12 14.15 14.86 -15.79
N PHE A 13 14.31 13.65 -15.23
CA PHE A 13 14.96 12.52 -15.90
C PHE A 13 14.00 11.37 -16.20
N GLY A 14 12.69 11.55 -15.90
CA GLY A 14 11.70 10.49 -16.09
C GLY A 14 11.84 9.37 -15.06
N ILE A 15 11.44 8.16 -15.44
CA ILE A 15 11.43 6.98 -14.61
C ILE A 15 12.50 6.02 -15.08
N GLY A 16 13.31 5.52 -14.16
CA GLY A 16 14.25 4.44 -14.38
C GLY A 16 13.95 3.25 -13.48
N ILE A 17 14.08 2.05 -14.02
CA ILE A 17 14.18 0.83 -13.23
C ILE A 17 15.65 0.47 -13.13
N HIS A 18 16.11 0.25 -11.92
CA HIS A 18 17.49 -0.17 -11.64
C HIS A 18 17.47 -1.58 -11.05
N ARG A 19 18.47 -2.36 -11.39
CA ARG A 19 18.68 -3.74 -10.94
C ARG A 19 20.01 -3.86 -10.22
N SER A 20 20.04 -4.68 -9.19
CA SER A 20 21.26 -5.00 -8.45
C SER A 20 21.21 -6.46 -7.96
N ASN A 21 22.37 -7.11 -7.89
CA ASN A 21 22.52 -8.44 -7.28
C ASN A 21 23.28 -8.37 -5.95
N ASP A 22 23.76 -7.19 -5.56
CA ASP A 22 24.62 -6.99 -4.37
C ASP A 22 24.20 -5.79 -3.51
N LEU A 23 23.16 -5.04 -3.93
CA LEU A 23 22.70 -3.78 -3.32
C LEU A 23 23.72 -2.63 -3.34
N GLU A 24 24.90 -2.84 -3.90
CA GLU A 24 25.97 -1.83 -4.00
C GLU A 24 26.06 -1.29 -5.44
N THR A 25 25.99 -2.19 -6.43
CA THR A 25 26.10 -1.85 -7.85
C THR A 25 24.74 -1.92 -8.51
N TRP A 26 24.31 -0.82 -9.11
CA TRP A 26 23.00 -0.70 -9.74
C TRP A 26 23.13 -0.38 -11.23
N GLU A 27 22.41 -1.13 -12.05
CA GLU A 27 22.35 -0.93 -13.50
C GLU A 27 20.93 -0.52 -13.90
N GLN A 28 20.81 0.57 -14.67
CA GLN A 28 19.51 1.00 -15.19
C GLN A 28 19.10 0.12 -16.36
N THR A 29 17.82 -0.32 -16.37
CA THR A 29 17.26 -1.06 -17.51
C THR A 29 16.85 -0.11 -18.63
N ASP A 30 16.95 -0.59 -19.87
CA ASP A 30 16.65 0.23 -21.07
C ASP A 30 15.14 0.38 -21.33
N SER A 31 14.31 -0.50 -20.77
CA SER A 31 12.88 -0.59 -21.10
C SER A 31 12.01 -0.61 -19.83
N PRO A 32 11.86 0.53 -19.13
CA PRO A 32 10.91 0.63 -18.00
C PRO A 32 9.47 0.44 -18.48
N PRO A 33 8.50 0.18 -17.58
CA PRO A 33 7.09 0.15 -17.93
C PRO A 33 6.69 1.42 -18.64
N SER A 34 5.95 1.31 -19.73
CA SER A 34 5.50 2.45 -20.51
C SER A 34 4.07 2.25 -21.01
N TRP A 35 3.31 3.34 -21.07
CA TRP A 35 2.01 3.34 -21.72
C TRP A 35 2.18 3.29 -23.24
N PRO A 36 1.23 2.67 -23.98
CA PRO A 36 1.23 2.73 -25.44
C PRO A 36 1.25 4.16 -25.97
N GLU A 37 1.95 4.40 -27.09
CA GLU A 37 2.14 5.73 -27.68
C GLU A 37 0.83 6.38 -28.17
N ASP A 38 -0.20 5.58 -28.48
CA ASP A 38 -1.51 6.01 -28.90
C ASP A 38 -2.42 6.48 -27.74
N THR A 39 -1.92 6.45 -26.51
CA THR A 39 -2.61 6.95 -25.32
C THR A 39 -2.06 8.31 -24.89
N GLU A 40 -2.90 9.16 -24.30
CA GLU A 40 -2.47 10.42 -23.67
C GLU A 40 -1.76 10.19 -22.32
N ARG A 41 -1.74 8.96 -21.84
CA ARG A 41 -1.14 8.57 -20.54
C ARG A 41 0.38 8.61 -20.61
N LYS A 42 1.00 9.31 -19.68
CA LYS A 42 2.46 9.33 -19.52
C LYS A 42 2.82 8.71 -18.19
N MET A 43 3.82 7.83 -18.17
CA MET A 43 4.32 7.22 -16.97
C MET A 43 4.90 8.30 -16.03
N GLU A 44 4.37 8.39 -14.82
CA GLU A 44 4.77 9.38 -13.81
C GLU A 44 5.64 8.74 -12.74
N GLN A 45 5.30 7.50 -12.32
CA GLN A 45 5.99 6.80 -11.24
C GLN A 45 5.66 5.30 -11.26
N VAL A 46 6.62 4.47 -10.87
CA VAL A 46 6.36 3.12 -10.38
C VAL A 46 6.21 3.20 -8.87
N TRP A 47 5.07 2.77 -8.35
CA TRP A 47 4.71 2.87 -6.93
C TRP A 47 5.09 1.63 -6.13
N THR A 48 4.93 0.47 -6.72
CA THR A 48 5.15 -0.79 -6.03
C THR A 48 5.61 -1.87 -6.99
N PHE A 49 6.41 -2.77 -6.46
CA PHE A 49 6.70 -4.06 -7.07
C PHE A 49 6.13 -5.16 -6.18
N HIS A 50 5.64 -6.22 -6.80
CA HIS A 50 5.27 -7.45 -6.14
C HIS A 50 5.80 -8.62 -6.98
N THR A 51 6.31 -9.66 -6.32
CA THR A 51 6.84 -10.86 -6.98
C THR A 51 6.00 -12.07 -6.64
N ASN A 52 5.69 -12.88 -7.66
CA ASN A 52 5.12 -14.21 -7.47
C ASN A 52 5.86 -15.17 -8.40
N GLY A 53 6.68 -16.06 -7.81
CA GLY A 53 7.63 -16.88 -8.57
C GLY A 53 8.61 -15.99 -9.35
N ASP A 54 8.72 -16.22 -10.66
CA ASP A 54 9.60 -15.46 -11.56
C ASP A 54 8.93 -14.21 -12.13
N ARG A 55 7.62 -14.05 -11.95
CA ARG A 55 6.87 -12.90 -12.46
C ARG A 55 6.89 -11.74 -11.48
N ILE A 56 7.16 -10.56 -12.01
CA ILE A 56 7.13 -9.30 -11.28
C ILE A 56 5.93 -8.48 -11.76
N TRP A 57 5.19 -7.93 -10.81
CA TRP A 57 4.09 -7.01 -11.04
C TRP A 57 4.51 -5.61 -10.63
N ALA A 58 4.21 -4.63 -11.46
CA ALA A 58 4.49 -3.21 -11.16
C ALA A 58 3.20 -2.39 -11.18
N GLY A 59 2.85 -1.82 -10.04
CA GLY A 59 1.79 -0.82 -9.93
C GLY A 59 2.34 0.58 -10.18
N VAL A 60 1.67 1.35 -11.03
CA VAL A 60 2.19 2.62 -11.55
C VAL A 60 1.24 3.82 -11.35
N ALA A 61 1.75 5.01 -11.60
CA ALA A 61 0.99 6.25 -11.83
C ALA A 61 1.25 6.80 -13.25
N PRO A 62 0.23 7.30 -13.97
CA PRO A 62 -1.21 7.17 -13.68
C PRO A 62 -1.60 5.69 -13.51
N ALA A 63 -2.56 5.41 -12.63
CA ALA A 63 -2.85 4.05 -12.18
C ALA A 63 -2.91 3.05 -13.32
N GLY A 64 -2.18 1.98 -13.19
CA GLY A 64 -2.11 0.84 -14.08
C GLY A 64 -1.23 -0.25 -13.51
N LEU A 65 -1.26 -1.40 -14.18
CA LEU A 65 -0.53 -2.58 -13.79
C LEU A 65 0.25 -3.13 -14.97
N PHE A 66 1.50 -3.49 -14.72
CA PHE A 66 2.40 -4.08 -15.70
C PHE A 66 3.06 -5.33 -15.12
N THR A 67 3.45 -6.25 -15.99
CA THR A 67 4.17 -7.47 -15.59
C THR A 67 5.47 -7.62 -16.34
N SER A 68 6.44 -8.26 -15.69
CA SER A 68 7.70 -8.68 -16.28
C SER A 68 7.96 -10.14 -15.97
N ASP A 69 8.35 -10.93 -16.97
CA ASP A 69 8.74 -12.33 -16.84
C ASP A 69 10.27 -12.53 -17.03
N ASP A 70 11.02 -11.42 -17.12
CA ASP A 70 12.45 -11.39 -17.38
C ASP A 70 13.23 -10.52 -16.37
N GLN A 71 12.79 -10.56 -15.12
CA GLN A 71 13.44 -9.85 -14.01
C GLN A 71 13.49 -8.31 -14.19
N GLY A 72 12.44 -7.74 -14.77
CA GLY A 72 12.30 -6.29 -14.94
C GLY A 72 13.03 -5.70 -16.14
N LEU A 73 13.51 -6.53 -17.08
CA LEU A 73 14.14 -6.04 -18.30
C LEU A 73 13.12 -5.51 -19.30
N THR A 74 11.99 -6.21 -19.45
CA THR A 74 10.86 -5.76 -20.27
C THR A 74 9.54 -5.88 -19.53
N TRP A 75 8.53 -5.10 -19.95
CA TRP A 75 7.25 -5.01 -19.28
C TRP A 75 6.08 -5.10 -20.25
N ALA A 76 5.06 -5.86 -19.86
CA ALA A 76 3.81 -5.99 -20.57
C ALA A 76 2.65 -5.33 -19.79
N SER A 77 1.76 -4.66 -20.51
CA SER A 77 0.55 -4.05 -19.93
C SER A 77 -0.47 -5.13 -19.54
N VAL A 78 -1.07 -5.04 -18.35
CA VAL A 78 -2.18 -5.88 -17.91
C VAL A 78 -3.48 -5.27 -18.43
N ALA A 79 -3.86 -5.63 -19.67
CA ALA A 79 -4.99 -5.02 -20.37
C ALA A 79 -6.32 -5.14 -19.62
N GLY A 80 -6.57 -6.28 -18.93
CA GLY A 80 -7.80 -6.50 -18.16
C GLY A 80 -8.06 -5.41 -17.12
N LEU A 81 -7.01 -4.85 -16.50
CA LEU A 81 -7.12 -3.73 -15.58
C LEU A 81 -6.94 -2.38 -16.30
N ASN A 82 -5.92 -2.28 -17.15
CA ASN A 82 -5.52 -1.01 -17.75
C ASN A 82 -6.56 -0.44 -18.72
N ASP A 83 -7.39 -1.30 -19.30
CA ASP A 83 -8.50 -0.96 -20.20
C ASP A 83 -9.86 -1.33 -19.59
N HIS A 84 -9.93 -1.38 -18.23
CA HIS A 84 -11.14 -1.73 -17.53
C HIS A 84 -12.32 -0.83 -17.90
N ARG A 85 -13.55 -1.40 -17.95
CA ARG A 85 -14.81 -0.71 -18.33
C ARG A 85 -15.12 0.57 -17.55
N THR A 86 -14.59 0.72 -16.33
CA THR A 86 -14.76 1.93 -15.51
C THR A 86 -13.63 2.94 -15.69
N ARG A 87 -12.66 2.68 -16.58
CA ARG A 87 -11.43 3.49 -16.70
C ARG A 87 -11.69 4.99 -16.85
N ASP A 88 -12.69 5.37 -17.62
CA ASP A 88 -13.06 6.77 -17.87
C ASP A 88 -13.59 7.49 -16.60
N GLN A 89 -13.95 6.74 -15.57
CA GLN A 89 -14.42 7.25 -14.28
C GLN A 89 -13.28 7.47 -13.28
N TRP A 90 -12.06 6.99 -13.59
CA TRP A 90 -10.94 7.08 -12.66
C TRP A 90 -10.39 8.49 -12.62
N GLN A 91 -10.50 9.13 -11.46
CA GLN A 91 -10.03 10.48 -11.24
C GLN A 91 -8.93 10.50 -10.16
N PRO A 92 -7.92 11.37 -10.27
CA PRO A 92 -6.90 11.50 -9.24
C PRO A 92 -7.47 12.09 -7.96
N GLY A 93 -7.03 11.56 -6.82
CA GLY A 93 -7.17 12.21 -5.53
C GLY A 93 -6.01 13.17 -5.24
N PHE A 94 -5.93 13.70 -4.01
CA PHE A 94 -4.81 14.56 -3.60
C PHE A 94 -3.44 13.87 -3.65
N GLY A 95 -3.41 12.52 -3.53
CA GLY A 95 -2.21 11.70 -3.65
C GLY A 95 -1.91 11.22 -5.08
N GLY A 96 -2.63 11.73 -6.09
CA GLY A 96 -2.55 11.28 -7.46
C GLY A 96 -3.45 10.09 -7.77
N LEU A 97 -3.37 9.61 -8.99
CA LEU A 97 -4.02 8.40 -9.48
C LEU A 97 -2.96 7.31 -9.59
N CYS A 98 -2.90 6.37 -8.66
CA CYS A 98 -1.83 5.38 -8.63
C CYS A 98 -2.31 4.00 -8.16
N ALA A 99 -1.80 2.94 -8.79
CA ALA A 99 -1.87 1.57 -8.30
C ALA A 99 -0.69 1.35 -7.34
N HIS A 100 -0.97 1.41 -6.04
CA HIS A 100 0.10 1.49 -5.03
C HIS A 100 0.26 0.23 -4.18
N ARG A 101 -0.64 -0.74 -4.31
CA ARG A 101 -0.52 -2.04 -3.64
C ARG A 101 -1.03 -3.13 -4.57
N VAL A 102 -0.28 -4.21 -4.65
CA VAL A 102 -0.62 -5.40 -5.42
C VAL A 102 -0.43 -6.61 -4.51
N LEU A 103 -1.40 -7.50 -4.44
CA LEU A 103 -1.33 -8.78 -3.74
C LEU A 103 -1.64 -9.88 -4.75
N ILE A 104 -0.84 -10.93 -4.76
CA ILE A 104 -0.96 -12.03 -5.71
C ILE A 104 -0.95 -13.35 -4.94
N GLU A 105 -2.06 -14.08 -5.01
CA GLU A 105 -2.23 -15.38 -4.39
C GLU A 105 -2.77 -16.35 -5.45
N ASP A 106 -1.94 -17.24 -5.95
CA ASP A 106 -2.28 -18.16 -7.04
C ASP A 106 -2.95 -17.42 -8.21
N ASP A 107 -4.21 -17.76 -8.54
CA ASP A 107 -5.01 -17.08 -9.58
C ASP A 107 -5.79 -15.88 -9.06
N THR A 108 -5.81 -15.64 -7.74
CA THR A 108 -6.52 -14.50 -7.11
C THR A 108 -5.57 -13.33 -6.93
N HIS A 109 -5.85 -12.24 -7.60
CA HIS A 109 -5.04 -11.03 -7.54
C HIS A 109 -5.85 -9.85 -7.03
N TRP A 110 -5.21 -8.98 -6.25
CA TRP A 110 -5.80 -7.75 -5.74
C TRP A 110 -4.95 -6.56 -6.12
N VAL A 111 -5.59 -5.45 -6.45
CA VAL A 111 -4.92 -4.17 -6.64
C VAL A 111 -5.67 -3.06 -5.94
N ALA A 112 -4.95 -2.23 -5.18
CA ALA A 112 -5.46 -1.04 -4.55
C ALA A 112 -5.04 0.19 -5.34
N ILE A 113 -6.03 0.98 -5.79
CA ILE A 113 -5.83 2.15 -6.64
C ILE A 113 -6.33 3.39 -5.90
N SER A 114 -5.44 4.34 -5.65
CA SER A 114 -5.77 5.61 -4.98
C SER A 114 -6.90 6.34 -5.70
N ALA A 115 -7.92 6.75 -4.94
CA ALA A 115 -9.12 7.44 -5.39
C ALA A 115 -10.03 6.66 -6.37
N VAL A 116 -9.76 5.35 -6.56
CA VAL A 116 -10.60 4.47 -7.38
C VAL A 116 -11.17 3.32 -6.56
N GLY A 117 -10.35 2.68 -5.73
CA GLY A 117 -10.76 1.58 -4.86
C GLY A 117 -9.93 0.32 -5.04
N VAL A 118 -10.49 -0.79 -4.56
CA VAL A 118 -9.89 -2.12 -4.65
C VAL A 118 -10.53 -2.89 -5.81
N PHE A 119 -9.69 -3.61 -6.56
CA PHE A 119 -10.11 -4.53 -7.61
C PHE A 119 -9.58 -5.92 -7.31
N ARG A 120 -10.35 -6.92 -7.68
CA ARG A 120 -9.98 -8.33 -7.59
C ARG A 120 -10.07 -8.98 -8.96
N SER A 121 -9.12 -9.85 -9.25
CA SER A 121 -9.12 -10.82 -10.34
C SER A 121 -9.16 -12.22 -9.77
N ASP A 122 -9.88 -13.14 -10.40
CA ASP A 122 -9.94 -14.57 -10.07
C ASP A 122 -9.46 -15.44 -11.25
N ASP A 123 -8.77 -14.83 -12.23
CA ASP A 123 -8.33 -15.48 -13.47
C ASP A 123 -6.90 -15.09 -13.86
N GLY A 124 -6.03 -14.89 -12.86
CA GLY A 124 -4.62 -14.57 -13.09
C GLY A 124 -4.39 -13.17 -13.68
N GLY A 125 -5.31 -12.24 -13.49
CA GLY A 125 -5.20 -10.86 -13.97
C GLY A 125 -5.78 -10.63 -15.38
N ALA A 126 -6.47 -11.61 -15.97
CA ALA A 126 -7.08 -11.46 -17.28
C ALA A 126 -8.33 -10.57 -17.25
N SER A 127 -9.12 -10.64 -16.15
CA SER A 127 -10.23 -9.73 -15.88
C SER A 127 -10.24 -9.25 -14.43
N TRP A 128 -10.86 -8.11 -14.16
CA TRP A 128 -10.88 -7.47 -12.86
C TRP A 128 -12.27 -6.93 -12.52
N GLU A 129 -12.66 -7.06 -11.26
CA GLU A 129 -13.92 -6.51 -10.75
C GLU A 129 -13.67 -5.60 -9.55
N PRO A 130 -14.32 -4.42 -9.49
CA PRO A 130 -14.27 -3.55 -8.32
C PRO A 130 -14.90 -4.23 -7.10
N LYS A 131 -14.25 -4.13 -5.96
CA LYS A 131 -14.67 -4.71 -4.68
C LYS A 131 -14.70 -3.62 -3.61
N ASN A 132 -15.77 -2.81 -3.58
CA ASN A 132 -15.87 -1.65 -2.71
C ASN A 132 -17.19 -1.58 -1.92
N ASP A 133 -18.07 -2.58 -2.01
CA ASP A 133 -19.35 -2.56 -1.29
C ASP A 133 -19.14 -2.58 0.24
N GLY A 134 -19.90 -1.74 0.96
CA GLY A 134 -19.75 -1.55 2.41
C GLY A 134 -18.71 -0.49 2.82
N VAL A 135 -17.89 -0.01 1.90
CA VAL A 135 -16.96 1.10 2.17
C VAL A 135 -17.67 2.44 1.99
N GLU A 136 -17.35 3.40 2.84
CA GLU A 136 -17.88 4.75 2.75
C GLU A 136 -17.06 5.59 1.75
N PRO A 137 -17.68 6.15 0.70
CA PRO A 137 -16.99 7.00 -0.24
C PRO A 137 -16.75 8.40 0.35
N VAL A 138 -15.66 9.04 -0.08
CA VAL A 138 -15.32 10.40 0.40
C VAL A 138 -16.33 11.42 -0.13
N GLY A 139 -16.96 12.18 0.79
CA GLY A 139 -17.75 13.35 0.45
C GLY A 139 -19.12 13.09 -0.20
N LEU A 140 -19.59 11.85 -0.21
CA LEU A 140 -20.97 11.54 -0.63
C LEU A 140 -21.90 11.48 0.58
N PRO A 141 -23.15 11.97 0.45
CA PRO A 141 -24.19 11.78 1.47
C PRO A 141 -24.50 10.29 1.71
N ASP A 142 -24.95 9.96 2.94
CA ASP A 142 -25.26 8.58 3.33
C ASP A 142 -26.36 7.94 2.48
N ASP A 143 -27.30 8.74 1.99
CA ASP A 143 -28.45 8.30 1.16
C ASP A 143 -28.14 8.32 -0.35
N ALA A 144 -26.93 8.75 -0.76
CA ALA A 144 -26.54 8.74 -2.16
C ALA A 144 -26.29 7.30 -2.66
N PRO A 145 -26.61 6.99 -3.92
CA PRO A 145 -26.21 5.72 -4.53
C PRO A 145 -24.71 5.52 -4.45
N ARG A 146 -24.30 4.34 -3.97
CA ARG A 146 -22.88 4.01 -3.88
C ARG A 146 -22.29 3.77 -5.27
N PRO A 147 -21.22 4.48 -5.67
CA PRO A 147 -20.57 4.28 -6.95
C PRO A 147 -19.79 2.95 -6.94
N GLU A 148 -19.55 2.40 -8.11
CA GLU A 148 -18.70 1.21 -8.26
C GLU A 148 -17.22 1.49 -7.98
N VAL A 149 -16.75 2.68 -8.34
CA VAL A 149 -15.39 3.19 -8.15
C VAL A 149 -15.42 4.62 -7.59
N GLY A 150 -14.30 5.12 -7.08
CA GLY A 150 -14.22 6.45 -6.48
C GLY A 150 -13.92 6.41 -4.99
N TYR A 151 -13.36 5.29 -4.51
CA TYR A 151 -12.97 5.07 -3.11
C TYR A 151 -11.48 5.33 -2.92
N CYS A 152 -11.13 6.00 -1.82
CA CYS A 152 -9.75 6.38 -1.59
C CYS A 152 -9.02 5.37 -0.68
N VAL A 153 -8.69 4.21 -1.24
CA VAL A 153 -7.92 3.19 -0.54
C VAL A 153 -6.46 3.64 -0.35
N HIS A 154 -5.89 3.38 0.82
CA HIS A 154 -4.53 3.74 1.16
C HIS A 154 -3.60 2.53 1.29
N CYS A 155 -4.09 1.41 1.83
CA CYS A 155 -3.36 0.17 1.95
C CYS A 155 -4.31 -1.01 2.03
N VAL A 156 -3.83 -2.19 1.64
CA VAL A 156 -4.50 -3.48 1.86
C VAL A 156 -3.50 -4.50 2.37
N ALA A 157 -3.98 -5.38 3.25
CA ALA A 157 -3.27 -6.56 3.71
C ALA A 157 -4.20 -7.78 3.59
N HIS A 158 -3.66 -8.98 3.44
CA HIS A 158 -4.44 -10.21 3.30
C HIS A 158 -3.99 -11.24 4.32
N ASP A 159 -4.82 -12.26 4.53
CA ASP A 159 -4.46 -13.44 5.28
C ASP A 159 -3.96 -14.53 4.32
N PRO A 160 -2.68 -14.94 4.35
CA PRO A 160 -2.19 -16.02 3.49
C PRO A 160 -2.89 -17.36 3.74
N ALA A 161 -3.47 -17.57 4.93
CA ALA A 161 -4.21 -18.78 5.27
C ALA A 161 -5.67 -18.73 4.81
N ASP A 162 -6.22 -17.54 4.56
CA ASP A 162 -7.59 -17.35 4.07
C ASP A 162 -7.63 -16.22 3.02
N PRO A 163 -7.53 -16.54 1.72
CA PRO A 163 -7.49 -15.56 0.64
C PRO A 163 -8.77 -14.72 0.50
N LYS A 164 -9.83 -15.04 1.26
CA LYS A 164 -11.05 -14.23 1.34
C LYS A 164 -10.99 -13.16 2.42
N ARG A 165 -10.07 -13.30 3.37
CA ARG A 165 -9.90 -12.33 4.46
C ARG A 165 -8.88 -11.27 4.07
N ILE A 166 -9.38 -10.05 3.90
CA ILE A 166 -8.59 -8.87 3.51
C ILE A 166 -8.90 -7.73 4.47
N TRP A 167 -7.89 -6.98 4.84
CA TRP A 167 -8.01 -5.73 5.57
C TRP A 167 -7.64 -4.56 4.69
N ARG A 168 -8.29 -3.44 4.88
CA ARG A 168 -7.95 -2.20 4.16
C ARG A 168 -7.98 -0.99 5.09
N GLN A 169 -6.98 -0.14 4.94
CA GLN A 169 -6.99 1.23 5.41
C GLN A 169 -7.47 2.11 4.27
N ASP A 170 -8.49 2.90 4.55
CA ASP A 170 -9.08 3.83 3.59
C ASP A 170 -9.02 5.27 4.12
N HIS A 171 -9.41 6.23 3.29
CA HIS A 171 -9.59 7.62 3.72
C HIS A 171 -10.68 7.76 4.78
N THR A 172 -11.69 6.94 4.70
CA THR A 172 -12.92 7.04 5.50
C THR A 172 -13.00 6.00 6.62
N GLY A 173 -12.01 5.13 6.74
CA GLY A 173 -12.03 4.11 7.78
C GLY A 173 -11.05 2.97 7.61
N VAL A 174 -11.14 2.05 8.58
CA VAL A 174 -10.46 0.76 8.57
C VAL A 174 -11.52 -0.32 8.39
N TYR A 175 -11.31 -1.22 7.43
CA TYR A 175 -12.32 -2.21 7.05
C TYR A 175 -11.70 -3.60 6.92
N ARG A 176 -12.55 -4.63 7.13
CA ARG A 176 -12.25 -6.04 6.86
C ARG A 176 -13.33 -6.63 5.95
N THR A 177 -12.94 -7.58 5.14
CA THR A 177 -13.83 -8.51 4.45
C THR A 177 -13.44 -9.94 4.79
N ASP A 178 -14.42 -10.83 4.94
CA ASP A 178 -14.25 -12.28 5.12
C ASP A 178 -14.85 -13.07 3.93
N ASP A 179 -15.30 -12.38 2.88
CA ASP A 179 -15.96 -12.97 1.71
C ASP A 179 -15.27 -12.62 0.38
N GLY A 180 -14.01 -12.19 0.45
CA GLY A 180 -13.24 -11.86 -0.73
C GLY A 180 -13.61 -10.52 -1.35
N GLY A 181 -14.01 -9.56 -0.53
CA GLY A 181 -14.31 -8.19 -0.93
C GLY A 181 -15.73 -7.98 -1.44
N ASP A 182 -16.61 -8.99 -1.38
CA ASP A 182 -18.00 -8.82 -1.77
C ASP A 182 -18.72 -7.87 -0.82
N LYS A 183 -18.29 -7.84 0.46
CA LYS A 183 -18.73 -6.85 1.44
C LYS A 183 -17.61 -6.50 2.41
N TRP A 184 -17.51 -5.22 2.73
CA TRP A 184 -16.57 -4.69 3.74
C TRP A 184 -17.30 -4.26 5.00
N GLU A 185 -16.71 -4.56 6.15
CA GLU A 185 -17.19 -4.16 7.46
C GLU A 185 -16.17 -3.27 8.16
N ARG A 186 -16.64 -2.24 8.86
CA ARG A 186 -15.79 -1.27 9.57
C ARG A 186 -15.27 -1.89 10.87
N ILE A 187 -13.96 -1.75 11.14
CA ILE A 187 -13.25 -2.37 12.27
C ILE A 187 -12.36 -1.35 12.98
N GLU A 188 -12.93 -0.36 13.66
CA GLU A 188 -12.23 0.81 14.21
C GLU A 188 -12.23 0.86 15.74
N ASN A 189 -12.74 -0.17 16.42
CA ASN A 189 -12.90 -0.17 17.86
C ASN A 189 -11.55 -0.07 18.59
N GLY A 190 -11.31 1.05 19.30
CA GLY A 190 -10.06 1.34 20.00
C GLY A 190 -9.10 2.27 19.26
N LEU A 191 -9.35 2.61 17.98
CA LEU A 191 -8.54 3.58 17.26
C LEU A 191 -8.93 5.02 17.63
N PRO A 192 -7.97 5.95 17.81
CA PRO A 192 -8.24 7.35 18.11
C PRO A 192 -8.68 8.16 16.86
N ALA A 193 -8.39 7.66 15.67
CA ALA A 193 -8.79 8.20 14.38
C ALA A 193 -8.88 7.05 13.37
N ASN A 194 -9.67 7.24 12.33
CA ASN A 194 -9.94 6.22 11.32
C ASN A 194 -9.18 6.43 9.99
N PHE A 195 -8.49 7.54 9.86
CA PHE A 195 -7.63 7.83 8.73
C PHE A 195 -6.20 7.34 8.99
N GLY A 196 -5.53 6.84 7.98
CA GLY A 196 -4.13 6.43 8.02
C GLY A 196 -3.66 5.98 6.65
N PHE A 197 -2.40 5.52 6.58
CA PHE A 197 -1.81 5.01 5.35
C PHE A 197 -1.28 3.59 5.50
N VAL A 198 -1.23 3.06 6.71
CA VAL A 198 -0.63 1.76 7.03
C VAL A 198 -1.72 0.75 7.34
N MET A 199 -1.62 -0.41 6.72
CA MET A 199 -2.27 -1.66 7.12
C MET A 199 -1.25 -2.75 6.85
N TRP A 200 -0.76 -3.36 7.92
CA TRP A 200 0.22 -4.43 7.88
C TRP A 200 -0.28 -5.62 8.66
N ARG A 201 -0.08 -6.82 8.13
CA ARG A 201 -0.26 -8.07 8.85
C ARG A 201 1.09 -8.75 8.96
N ASP A 202 1.47 -9.12 10.16
CA ASP A 202 2.61 -9.99 10.42
C ASP A 202 2.15 -11.46 10.40
N ASP A 203 2.71 -12.23 9.47
CA ASP A 203 2.28 -13.61 9.26
C ASP A 203 2.71 -14.55 10.38
N SER A 204 3.81 -14.24 11.07
CA SER A 204 4.31 -15.05 12.17
C SER A 204 3.43 -14.98 13.43
N SER A 205 2.94 -13.80 13.76
CA SER A 205 2.11 -13.55 14.95
C SER A 205 0.60 -13.46 14.65
N HIS A 206 0.22 -13.37 13.37
CA HIS A 206 -1.14 -13.09 12.89
C HIS A 206 -1.69 -11.71 13.34
N ARG A 207 -0.81 -10.81 13.79
CA ARG A 207 -1.17 -9.49 14.28
C ARG A 207 -1.35 -8.50 13.14
N LEU A 208 -2.31 -7.60 13.31
CA LEU A 208 -2.48 -6.44 12.43
C LEU A 208 -1.87 -5.20 13.06
N PHE A 209 -1.35 -4.32 12.21
CA PHE A 209 -0.77 -3.05 12.61
C PHE A 209 -1.29 -1.91 11.73
N THR A 210 -1.61 -0.78 12.37
CA THR A 210 -1.95 0.47 11.69
C THR A 210 -1.39 1.68 12.43
N ILE A 211 -1.33 2.83 11.75
CA ILE A 211 -0.89 4.11 12.34
C ILE A 211 -1.97 5.15 12.06
N PRO A 212 -2.86 5.41 13.02
CA PRO A 212 -3.92 6.40 12.89
C PRO A 212 -3.37 7.82 12.78
N LEU A 213 -3.95 8.60 11.87
CA LEU A 213 -3.64 10.00 11.65
C LEU A 213 -4.94 10.80 11.56
N GLU A 214 -4.86 12.11 11.74
CA GLU A 214 -5.98 13.00 11.45
C GLU A 214 -6.19 13.14 9.94
N ALA A 215 -7.45 13.13 9.52
CA ALA A 215 -7.84 13.23 8.09
C ALA A 215 -7.80 14.69 7.57
N ASP A 216 -6.95 15.51 8.15
CA ASP A 216 -6.76 16.91 7.75
C ASP A 216 -5.64 17.09 6.70
N ALA A 217 -5.36 18.33 6.35
CA ALA A 217 -4.30 18.65 5.39
C ALA A 217 -2.88 18.31 5.89
N ASN A 218 -2.69 18.23 7.22
CA ASN A 218 -1.38 17.98 7.83
C ASN A 218 -1.08 16.50 7.99
N ARG A 219 -2.12 15.64 8.15
CA ARG A 219 -2.02 14.19 8.28
C ARG A 219 -1.04 13.79 9.37
N ILE A 220 -1.23 14.33 10.55
CA ILE A 220 -0.42 14.09 11.74
C ILE A 220 -1.20 13.21 12.73
N PRO A 221 -0.53 12.56 13.69
CA PRO A 221 -1.21 11.82 14.75
C PRO A 221 -2.09 12.72 15.61
N VAL A 222 -3.19 12.16 16.12
CA VAL A 222 -4.07 12.85 17.09
C VAL A 222 -3.22 13.35 18.26
N GLU A 223 -3.36 14.64 18.62
CA GLU A 223 -2.59 15.30 19.69
C GLU A 223 -1.05 15.20 19.55
N GLY A 224 -0.55 14.82 18.35
CA GLY A 224 0.88 14.58 18.12
C GLY A 224 1.39 13.28 18.72
N GLU A 225 0.52 12.40 19.18
CA GLU A 225 0.88 11.11 19.73
C GLU A 225 1.10 10.06 18.64
N LEU A 226 2.31 10.04 18.06
CA LEU A 226 2.67 8.99 17.10
C LEU A 226 2.73 7.64 17.80
N ARG A 227 1.82 6.74 17.42
CA ARG A 227 1.72 5.37 17.95
C ARG A 227 1.39 4.42 16.80
N VAL A 228 1.94 3.22 16.87
CA VAL A 228 1.41 2.08 16.14
C VAL A 228 0.30 1.47 16.99
N TYR A 229 -0.79 1.10 16.37
CA TYR A 229 -1.86 0.32 16.97
C TYR A 229 -1.81 -1.09 16.42
N ARG A 230 -2.07 -2.07 17.28
CA ARG A 230 -2.16 -3.48 16.90
C ARG A 230 -3.51 -4.07 17.23
N SER A 231 -3.86 -5.11 16.52
CA SER A 231 -4.98 -5.99 16.79
C SER A 231 -4.48 -7.44 16.85
N ASP A 232 -4.90 -8.17 17.90
CA ASP A 232 -4.66 -9.60 18.09
C ASP A 232 -5.91 -10.44 17.78
N ASP A 233 -6.99 -9.81 17.27
CA ASP A 233 -8.32 -10.37 17.02
C ASP A 233 -8.88 -9.99 15.65
N ASP A 234 -8.03 -10.02 14.62
CA ASP A 234 -8.40 -9.75 13.22
C ASP A 234 -9.02 -8.35 12.98
N GLY A 235 -8.78 -7.39 13.87
CA GLY A 235 -9.28 -6.03 13.77
C GLY A 235 -10.54 -5.76 14.58
N ASP A 236 -11.08 -6.72 15.32
CA ASP A 236 -12.26 -6.51 16.18
C ASP A 236 -11.99 -5.50 17.28
N SER A 237 -10.74 -5.43 17.77
CA SER A 237 -10.28 -4.39 18.67
C SER A 237 -8.82 -3.99 18.42
N TRP A 238 -8.49 -2.74 18.77
CA TRP A 238 -7.18 -2.15 18.58
C TRP A 238 -6.63 -1.55 19.87
N GLU A 239 -5.36 -1.76 20.14
CA GLU A 239 -4.65 -1.17 21.27
C GLU A 239 -3.29 -0.61 20.83
N ILE A 240 -2.69 0.27 21.65
CA ILE A 240 -1.33 0.77 21.36
C ILE A 240 -0.36 -0.41 21.39
N ALA A 241 0.42 -0.57 20.33
CA ALA A 241 1.43 -1.60 20.21
C ALA A 241 2.64 -1.27 21.08
N GLY A 242 2.78 -1.99 22.18
CA GLY A 242 3.97 -2.02 23.03
C GLY A 242 4.38 -0.70 23.67
N THR A 243 5.67 -0.55 23.87
CA THR A 243 6.32 0.55 24.61
C THR A 243 7.50 1.17 23.82
N GLY A 244 8.16 2.18 24.41
CA GLY A 244 9.30 2.86 23.78
C GLY A 244 8.94 4.12 23.02
N TRP A 245 7.68 4.52 23.05
CA TRP A 245 7.18 5.72 22.40
C TRP A 245 7.71 7.00 23.05
N SER A 246 7.87 8.05 22.23
CA SER A 246 8.25 9.38 22.71
C SER A 246 7.13 9.98 23.57
N GLU A 247 7.50 10.59 24.70
CA GLU A 247 6.58 11.40 25.51
C GLU A 247 6.35 12.80 24.91
N ALA A 248 7.30 13.28 24.10
CA ALA A 248 7.15 14.56 23.41
C ALA A 248 6.29 14.40 22.16
N PRO A 249 5.37 15.35 21.89
CA PRO A 249 4.55 15.32 20.69
C PRO A 249 5.37 15.26 19.40
N GLN A 250 4.91 14.49 18.43
CA GLN A 250 5.52 14.28 17.14
C GLN A 250 4.53 14.60 16.02
N PHE A 251 4.65 15.82 15.49
CA PHE A 251 3.80 16.30 14.40
C PHE A 251 4.37 15.85 13.05
N THR A 252 4.26 14.56 12.78
CA THR A 252 4.82 13.91 11.60
C THR A 252 3.93 12.76 11.16
N GLY A 253 3.81 12.54 9.86
CA GLY A 253 3.01 11.45 9.30
C GLY A 253 3.87 10.25 8.90
N VAL A 254 3.21 9.12 8.63
CA VAL A 254 3.78 7.92 8.02
C VAL A 254 3.04 7.68 6.70
N LEU A 255 3.78 7.48 5.62
CA LEU A 255 3.23 7.35 4.28
C LEU A 255 3.01 5.88 3.89
N ARG A 256 2.28 5.63 2.78
CA ARG A 256 1.87 4.29 2.31
C ARG A 256 3.03 3.29 2.20
N GLY A 257 4.16 3.69 1.61
CA GLY A 257 5.33 2.83 1.44
C GLY A 257 6.33 2.90 2.59
N ALA A 258 6.02 3.63 3.66
CA ALA A 258 6.97 3.90 4.73
C ALA A 258 6.80 2.97 5.94
N PHE A 259 6.18 1.81 5.78
CA PHE A 259 6.08 0.73 6.76
C PHE A 259 6.34 -0.60 6.06
N ASP A 260 7.23 -1.42 6.63
CA ASP A 260 7.57 -2.73 6.09
C ASP A 260 8.12 -3.65 7.18
N GLY A 261 8.09 -4.98 6.96
CA GLY A 261 8.56 -5.98 7.89
C GLY A 261 9.05 -7.27 7.21
N ASP A 262 9.64 -8.16 8.00
CA ASP A 262 10.18 -9.45 7.54
C ASP A 262 9.23 -10.65 7.76
N ASP A 263 8.01 -10.40 8.25
CA ASP A 263 7.05 -11.43 8.68
C ASP A 263 7.57 -12.40 9.76
N GLU A 264 8.68 -12.03 10.43
CA GLU A 264 9.30 -12.75 11.55
C GLU A 264 9.35 -11.91 12.83
N GLY A 265 8.66 -10.76 12.83
CA GLY A 265 8.55 -9.87 13.99
C GLY A 265 9.47 -8.66 13.97
N THR A 266 10.24 -8.46 12.90
CA THR A 266 11.01 -7.23 12.68
C THR A 266 10.24 -6.30 11.75
N PHE A 267 9.85 -5.13 12.25
CA PHE A 267 9.18 -4.10 11.43
C PHE A 267 9.91 -2.79 11.55
N CYS A 268 9.87 -1.99 10.52
CA CYS A 268 10.33 -0.62 10.57
C CYS A 268 9.35 0.32 9.88
N PHE A 269 9.34 1.57 10.34
CA PHE A 269 8.64 2.62 9.61
C PHE A 269 9.40 3.94 9.64
N GLY A 270 9.26 4.67 8.54
CA GLY A 270 9.83 5.98 8.36
C GLY A 270 8.78 7.09 8.45
N THR A 271 9.17 8.24 8.97
CA THR A 271 8.28 9.39 9.12
C THR A 271 8.57 10.50 8.11
N THR A 272 7.59 11.35 7.87
CA THR A 272 7.79 12.58 7.07
C THR A 272 8.75 13.56 7.71
N GLY A 273 9.01 13.42 9.02
CA GLY A 273 10.02 14.17 9.77
C GLY A 273 11.42 13.55 9.76
N GLY A 274 11.61 12.45 9.02
CA GLY A 274 12.92 11.80 8.81
C GLY A 274 13.39 10.90 9.95
N LYS A 275 12.52 10.50 10.88
CA LYS A 275 12.84 9.49 11.88
C LYS A 275 12.51 8.10 11.35
N LEU A 276 13.38 7.15 11.63
CA LEU A 276 13.17 5.72 11.40
C LEU A 276 12.92 5.01 12.74
N TRP A 277 11.82 4.29 12.82
CA TRP A 277 11.43 3.47 13.97
C TRP A 277 11.58 1.99 13.65
N LEU A 278 11.97 1.21 14.64
CA LEU A 278 12.22 -0.23 14.52
C LEU A 278 11.67 -0.96 15.74
N THR A 279 11.09 -2.11 15.49
CA THR A 279 10.83 -3.19 16.47
C THR A 279 11.49 -4.48 15.99
N ARG A 280 11.80 -5.42 16.90
CA ARG A 280 12.28 -6.79 16.61
C ARG A 280 11.59 -7.84 17.48
N ASP A 281 10.45 -7.52 18.02
CA ASP A 281 9.70 -8.32 18.98
C ASP A 281 8.18 -8.20 18.73
N ASN A 282 7.76 -8.25 17.48
CA ASN A 282 6.35 -8.19 17.08
C ASN A 282 5.62 -6.94 17.59
N GLY A 283 6.33 -5.79 17.68
CA GLY A 283 5.75 -4.53 18.10
C GLY A 283 5.63 -4.36 19.62
N ASP A 284 6.25 -5.21 20.44
CA ASP A 284 6.19 -5.08 21.89
C ASP A 284 7.12 -3.98 22.41
N THR A 285 8.24 -3.70 21.70
CA THR A 285 9.09 -2.54 21.99
C THR A 285 9.48 -1.80 20.71
N TRP A 286 9.49 -0.47 20.77
CA TRP A 286 9.84 0.40 19.64
C TRP A 286 11.00 1.31 20.00
N GLN A 287 11.91 1.49 19.06
CA GLN A 287 13.05 2.39 19.21
C GLN A 287 13.27 3.20 17.93
N THR A 288 13.79 4.42 18.09
CA THR A 288 14.25 5.20 16.95
C THR A 288 15.69 4.84 16.60
N LEU A 289 15.98 4.75 15.30
CA LEU A 289 17.34 4.57 14.80
C LEU A 289 17.97 5.92 14.48
N PRO A 290 19.26 6.14 14.87
CA PRO A 290 20.07 7.23 14.35
C PRO A 290 20.58 6.87 12.94
N PRO A 291 20.84 7.83 12.06
CA PRO A 291 20.62 9.26 12.14
C PRO A 291 19.20 9.68 11.73
N SER A 292 18.92 10.99 11.70
CA SER A 292 17.74 11.51 11.04
C SER A 292 17.97 11.61 9.53
N PHE A 293 16.94 11.24 8.78
CA PHE A 293 16.93 11.28 7.32
C PHE A 293 16.14 12.51 6.82
N PRO A 294 16.17 12.86 5.54
CA PRO A 294 15.12 13.61 4.90
C PRO A 294 13.77 12.91 5.06
N ARG A 295 12.69 13.53 4.56
CA ARG A 295 11.37 12.88 4.51
C ARG A 295 11.49 11.45 3.97
N ILE A 296 11.04 10.48 4.75
CA ILE A 296 11.04 9.07 4.34
C ILE A 296 9.71 8.78 3.63
N GLY A 297 9.79 8.37 2.39
CA GLY A 297 8.64 8.03 1.55
C GLY A 297 8.37 6.54 1.46
N ALA A 298 9.41 5.73 1.61
CA ALA A 298 9.34 4.28 1.59
C ALA A 298 10.45 3.68 2.46
N VAL A 299 10.19 2.49 2.98
CA VAL A 299 11.17 1.62 3.64
C VAL A 299 11.03 0.21 3.09
N SER A 300 12.08 -0.59 3.15
CA SER A 300 12.02 -2.02 2.87
C SER A 300 12.91 -2.76 3.86
N VAL A 301 12.37 -3.82 4.46
CA VAL A 301 13.11 -4.78 5.25
C VAL A 301 13.51 -5.91 4.30
N LEU A 302 14.80 -6.19 4.24
CA LEU A 302 15.33 -7.26 3.39
C LEU A 302 15.68 -8.46 4.28
N PRO A 303 15.42 -9.69 3.82
CA PRO A 303 15.72 -10.91 4.56
C PRO A 303 17.22 -11.14 4.77
#